data_5cc350dbd91b2f4270f202b0c55121d1
#
_entry.id   5cc350dbd91b2f4270f202b0c55121d1
#
_cell.length_a   1.000
_cell.length_b   1.000
_cell.length_c   1.000
_cell.angle_alpha   90.00
_cell.angle_beta   90.00
_cell.angle_gamma   90.00
#
_symmetry.space_group_name_H-M   'P 1'
#
loop_
_entity.id
_entity.type
_entity.pdbx_description
1 polymer ?
#
loop_
_entity_poly.entity_id
_entity_poly.type
_entity_poly.pdbx_seq_one_letter_code
_entity_poly.pdbx_strand_id
1 'polypeptide(L)'
;MSLKGKYWFLALFLLITASCGFQPIYKIGNETKQLLEFNLNFHNEPSYETKNTIKNAFQNSGDNSSYSLNLNVVENQSPLITNSNGTVSKYRVEVMIDFKVHESSSGNKIYSDISRGFSEYLVQASEIQTNEKYKQAIEIAAHEAVQMMSIKIQSNILQTQ
;
A
#
# COMPACT_ATOMS: atom_id res chain seq x y z
N MET A 1 -24.43 -19.71 -50.71
CA MET A 1 -23.79 -19.75 -49.36
C MET A 1 -24.83 -19.30 -48.34
N SER A 2 -25.22 -20.18 -47.44
CA SER A 2 -26.39 -19.98 -46.55
C SER A 2 -26.13 -18.87 -45.51
N LEU A 3 -27.01 -17.89 -45.44
CA LEU A 3 -26.99 -16.81 -44.44
C LEU A 3 -26.89 -17.34 -42.99
N LYS A 4 -27.41 -18.54 -42.73
CA LYS A 4 -27.41 -19.16 -41.39
C LYS A 4 -26.01 -19.43 -40.82
N GLY A 5 -25.02 -19.74 -41.68
CA GLY A 5 -23.61 -19.96 -41.23
C GLY A 5 -22.90 -18.71 -40.75
N LYS A 6 -23.29 -17.54 -41.32
CA LYS A 6 -22.65 -16.25 -40.97
C LYS A 6 -23.02 -15.77 -39.57
N TYR A 7 -24.25 -16.00 -39.13
CA TYR A 7 -24.70 -15.63 -37.79
C TYR A 7 -24.16 -16.58 -36.71
N TRP A 8 -23.89 -17.84 -37.04
CA TRP A 8 -23.33 -18.79 -36.09
C TRP A 8 -21.85 -18.48 -35.79
N PHE A 9 -21.10 -18.02 -36.80
CA PHE A 9 -19.73 -17.54 -36.61
C PHE A 9 -19.68 -16.26 -35.77
N LEU A 10 -20.64 -15.35 -35.94
CA LEU A 10 -20.76 -14.13 -35.19
C LEU A 10 -21.13 -14.40 -33.71
N ALA A 11 -22.01 -15.35 -33.47
CA ALA A 11 -22.40 -15.78 -32.11
C ALA A 11 -21.25 -16.49 -31.39
N LEU A 12 -20.46 -17.32 -32.11
CA LEU A 12 -19.28 -17.98 -31.55
C LEU A 12 -18.17 -16.98 -31.19
N PHE A 13 -17.99 -15.92 -32.00
CA PHE A 13 -17.00 -14.86 -31.75
C PHE A 13 -17.41 -14.00 -30.54
N LEU A 14 -18.70 -13.77 -30.34
CA LEU A 14 -19.21 -13.02 -29.17
C LEU A 14 -19.01 -13.79 -27.85
N LEU A 15 -19.08 -15.13 -27.90
CA LEU A 15 -18.85 -15.99 -26.71
C LEU A 15 -17.38 -16.01 -26.26
N ILE A 16 -16.44 -15.85 -27.17
CA ILE A 16 -15.00 -15.85 -26.87
C ILE A 16 -14.57 -14.54 -26.18
N THR A 17 -15.22 -13.41 -26.49
CA THR A 17 -14.91 -12.11 -25.87
C THR A 17 -15.43 -11.96 -24.43
N ALA A 18 -16.40 -12.77 -24.02
CA ALA A 18 -16.93 -12.76 -22.65
C ALA A 18 -16.05 -13.51 -21.64
N SER A 19 -15.00 -14.23 -22.10
CA SER A 19 -14.14 -15.07 -21.26
C SER A 19 -12.88 -14.34 -20.73
N CYS A 20 -12.66 -13.06 -21.06
CA CYS A 20 -11.64 -12.28 -20.40
C CYS A 20 -12.16 -11.80 -19.02
N GLY A 21 -12.30 -12.74 -18.11
CA GLY A 21 -12.58 -12.48 -16.71
C GLY A 21 -11.38 -11.80 -16.06
N PHE A 22 -11.23 -10.49 -16.27
CA PHE A 22 -10.38 -9.67 -15.44
C PHE A 22 -11.01 -9.63 -14.05
N GLN A 23 -10.66 -10.58 -13.19
CA GLN A 23 -10.96 -10.44 -11.78
C GLN A 23 -10.01 -9.41 -11.21
N PRO A 24 -10.49 -8.22 -10.83
CA PRO A 24 -9.63 -7.27 -10.14
C PRO A 24 -9.16 -7.93 -8.84
N ILE A 25 -7.85 -8.04 -8.68
CA ILE A 25 -7.17 -8.58 -7.50
C ILE A 25 -7.63 -7.85 -6.21
N TYR A 26 -8.33 -6.73 -6.34
CA TYR A 26 -8.90 -5.91 -5.28
C TYR A 26 -10.29 -6.35 -4.78
N LYS A 27 -10.93 -7.34 -5.37
CA LYS A 27 -12.00 -8.06 -4.69
C LYS A 27 -11.38 -9.05 -3.69
N ILE A 28 -10.85 -8.49 -2.61
CA ILE A 28 -10.74 -9.22 -1.35
C ILE A 28 -12.19 -9.58 -1.01
N GLY A 29 -12.53 -10.84 -1.24
CA GLY A 29 -13.88 -11.35 -1.06
C GLY A 29 -14.39 -10.99 0.33
N ASN A 30 -15.70 -10.71 0.42
CA ASN A 30 -16.41 -10.54 1.68
C ASN A 30 -16.48 -11.85 2.51
N GLU A 31 -15.67 -12.85 2.15
CA GLU A 31 -15.60 -14.11 2.87
C GLU A 31 -14.43 -14.04 3.84
N THR A 32 -14.79 -13.83 5.12
CA THR A 32 -13.90 -13.87 6.27
C THR A 32 -12.64 -13.02 6.13
N LYS A 33 -12.81 -11.69 6.14
CA LYS A 33 -11.84 -10.82 6.76
C LYS A 33 -11.78 -11.21 8.24
N GLN A 34 -11.00 -12.22 8.59
CA GLN A 34 -10.33 -12.19 9.88
C GLN A 34 -9.40 -10.99 9.77
N LEU A 35 -9.92 -9.83 10.15
CA LEU A 35 -9.13 -8.63 10.36
C LEU A 35 -8.14 -9.04 11.45
N LEU A 36 -6.91 -9.33 11.01
CA LEU A 36 -5.84 -9.57 11.95
C LEU A 36 -5.72 -8.30 12.79
N GLU A 37 -6.09 -8.41 14.04
CA GLU A 37 -6.02 -7.32 15.00
C GLU A 37 -4.58 -7.20 15.48
N PHE A 38 -4.01 -6.01 15.32
CA PHE A 38 -2.64 -5.73 15.70
C PHE A 38 -2.59 -4.69 16.81
N ASN A 39 -1.69 -4.89 17.76
CA ASN A 39 -1.19 -3.83 18.61
C ASN A 39 -0.04 -3.13 17.88
N LEU A 40 -0.21 -1.83 17.56
CA LEU A 40 0.74 -1.06 16.79
C LEU A 40 1.75 -0.35 17.68
N ASN A 41 3.03 -0.70 17.54
CA ASN A 41 4.14 -0.13 18.27
C ASN A 41 5.09 0.62 17.33
N PHE A 42 5.14 1.94 17.43
CA PHE A 42 6.06 2.77 16.66
C PHE A 42 7.35 2.97 17.43
N HIS A 43 8.49 2.61 16.82
CA HIS A 43 9.83 2.87 17.40
C HIS A 43 10.27 4.32 17.26
N ASN A 44 9.73 5.02 16.30
CA ASN A 44 9.96 6.43 16.04
C ASN A 44 8.64 7.13 15.75
N GLU A 45 8.65 8.45 15.68
CA GLU A 45 7.45 9.25 15.38
C GLU A 45 7.46 9.65 13.90
N PRO A 46 6.71 8.96 13.02
CA PRO A 46 6.57 9.35 11.62
C PRO A 46 5.66 10.58 11.49
N SER A 47 5.57 11.14 10.28
CA SER A 47 4.62 12.20 9.98
C SER A 47 3.18 11.78 10.31
N TYR A 48 2.32 12.78 10.53
CA TYR A 48 0.91 12.54 10.80
C TYR A 48 0.25 11.75 9.68
N GLU A 49 0.57 12.08 8.43
CA GLU A 49 0.05 11.45 7.22
C GLU A 49 0.36 9.95 7.18
N THR A 50 1.62 9.59 7.40
CA THR A 50 2.05 8.18 7.43
C THR A 50 1.46 7.43 8.62
N LYS A 51 1.51 8.02 9.82
CA LYS A 51 0.96 7.41 11.02
C LYS A 51 -0.54 7.12 10.90
N ASN A 52 -1.29 8.07 10.34
CA ASN A 52 -2.72 7.93 10.12
C ASN A 52 -3.03 6.86 9.07
N THR A 53 -2.26 6.81 7.97
CA THR A 53 -2.39 5.78 6.94
C THR A 53 -2.18 4.38 7.51
N ILE A 54 -1.16 4.19 8.35
CA ILE A 54 -0.90 2.90 9.02
C ILE A 54 -2.06 2.54 9.96
N LYS A 55 -2.51 3.47 10.81
CA LYS A 55 -3.60 3.22 11.76
C LYS A 55 -4.92 2.89 11.07
N ASN A 56 -5.19 3.48 9.92
CA ASN A 56 -6.42 3.22 9.14
C ASN A 56 -6.38 1.85 8.45
N ALA A 57 -5.20 1.37 8.06
CA ALA A 57 -5.02 0.08 7.39
C ALA A 57 -5.03 -1.10 8.36
N PHE A 58 -4.50 -0.90 9.57
CA PHE A 58 -4.41 -1.91 10.63
C PHE A 58 -5.27 -1.46 11.80
N GLN A 59 -6.38 -2.14 12.03
CA GLN A 59 -7.22 -1.85 13.19
C GLN A 59 -6.39 -2.09 14.45
N ASN A 60 -6.23 -1.03 15.24
CA ASN A 60 -5.57 -1.13 16.53
C ASN A 60 -6.58 -1.61 17.58
N SER A 61 -6.52 -2.87 17.93
CA SER A 61 -7.42 -3.50 18.92
C SER A 61 -6.89 -3.40 20.36
N GLY A 62 -5.83 -2.61 20.57
CA GLY A 62 -5.22 -2.43 21.88
C GLY A 62 -4.55 -3.70 22.41
N ASP A 63 -4.53 -3.84 23.75
CA ASP A 63 -3.77 -4.90 24.44
C ASP A 63 -4.33 -6.33 24.26
N ASN A 64 -5.52 -6.48 23.69
CA ASN A 64 -6.16 -7.78 23.47
C ASN A 64 -5.89 -8.39 22.08
N SER A 65 -5.05 -7.74 21.26
CA SER A 65 -4.75 -8.25 19.92
C SER A 65 -3.85 -9.50 19.96
N SER A 66 -4.15 -10.46 19.08
CA SER A 66 -3.36 -11.71 18.95
C SER A 66 -1.94 -11.46 18.45
N TYR A 67 -1.72 -10.33 17.79
CA TYR A 67 -0.43 -9.96 17.21
C TYR A 67 -0.02 -8.54 17.57
N SER A 68 1.30 -8.33 17.73
CA SER A 68 1.89 -6.99 17.82
C SER A 68 2.70 -6.69 16.57
N LEU A 69 2.57 -5.46 16.06
CA LEU A 69 3.26 -4.97 14.87
C LEU A 69 4.21 -3.83 15.28
N ASN A 70 5.49 -4.14 15.33
CA ASN A 70 6.55 -3.19 15.63
C ASN A 70 7.03 -2.52 14.35
N LEU A 71 7.01 -1.20 14.30
CA LEU A 71 7.19 -0.38 13.12
C LEU A 71 8.34 0.61 13.31
N ASN A 72 9.25 0.64 12.36
CA ASN A 72 10.25 1.70 12.23
C ASN A 72 10.08 2.35 10.85
N VAL A 73 9.69 3.62 10.82
CA VAL A 73 9.32 4.34 9.61
C VAL A 73 10.39 5.35 9.25
N VAL A 74 10.85 5.34 8.01
CA VAL A 74 11.79 6.32 7.48
C VAL A 74 11.15 7.03 6.30
N GLU A 75 11.10 8.36 6.35
CA GLU A 75 10.58 9.23 5.31
C GLU A 75 11.72 10.03 4.71
N ASN A 76 11.97 9.82 3.42
CA ASN A 76 13.03 10.46 2.70
C ASN A 76 12.49 11.36 1.59
N GLN A 77 13.14 12.50 1.41
CA GLN A 77 12.90 13.40 0.29
C GLN A 77 14.21 13.59 -0.49
N SER A 78 14.16 13.44 -1.80
CA SER A 78 15.33 13.63 -2.67
C SER A 78 14.98 14.46 -3.91
N PRO A 79 15.90 15.33 -4.37
CA PRO A 79 15.71 16.04 -5.64
C PRO A 79 15.59 15.05 -6.81
N LEU A 80 14.60 15.24 -7.65
CA LEU A 80 14.41 14.44 -8.88
C LEU A 80 14.73 15.25 -10.14
N ILE A 81 14.37 16.53 -10.17
CA ILE A 81 14.70 17.43 -11.26
C ILE A 81 15.28 18.72 -10.70
N THR A 82 16.52 19.01 -11.11
CA THR A 82 17.22 20.26 -10.78
C THR A 82 17.40 21.08 -12.05
N ASN A 83 17.02 22.34 -12.01
CA ASN A 83 17.15 23.29 -13.11
C ASN A 83 18.64 23.71 -13.30
N SER A 84 18.94 24.30 -14.44
CA SER A 84 20.31 24.79 -14.75
C SER A 84 20.83 25.87 -13.80
N ASN A 85 19.93 26.58 -13.11
CA ASN A 85 20.26 27.58 -12.10
C ASN A 85 20.45 26.99 -10.69
N GLY A 86 20.41 25.66 -10.53
CA GLY A 86 20.58 24.97 -9.26
C GLY A 86 19.30 24.84 -8.41
N THR A 87 18.17 25.40 -8.84
CA THR A 87 16.90 25.23 -8.12
C THR A 87 16.26 23.87 -8.42
N VAL A 88 15.64 23.25 -7.43
CA VAL A 88 14.91 21.99 -7.61
C VAL A 88 13.47 22.31 -8.03
N SER A 89 13.00 21.68 -9.10
CA SER A 89 11.64 21.82 -9.60
C SER A 89 10.75 20.62 -9.27
N LYS A 90 11.34 19.44 -8.98
CA LYS A 90 10.61 18.22 -8.62
C LYS A 90 11.36 17.41 -7.58
N TYR A 91 10.63 16.90 -6.62
CA TYR A 91 11.14 16.00 -5.60
C TYR A 91 10.48 14.63 -5.69
N ARG A 92 11.22 13.61 -5.26
CA ARG A 92 10.71 12.28 -4.93
C ARG A 92 10.61 12.16 -3.42
N VAL A 93 9.53 11.55 -2.96
CA VAL A 93 9.30 11.11 -1.58
C VAL A 93 9.33 9.60 -1.54
N GLU A 94 10.05 9.04 -0.58
CA GLU A 94 10.06 7.61 -0.26
C GLU A 94 9.61 7.43 1.19
N VAL A 95 8.66 6.54 1.41
CA VAL A 95 8.29 6.04 2.74
C VAL A 95 8.72 4.59 2.82
N MET A 96 9.61 4.30 3.76
CA MET A 96 10.10 2.95 4.05
C MET A 96 9.61 2.54 5.44
N ILE A 97 9.02 1.35 5.54
CA ILE A 97 8.52 0.78 6.78
C ILE A 97 9.24 -0.55 7.01
N ASP A 98 10.16 -0.58 7.99
CA ASP A 98 10.70 -1.82 8.55
C ASP A 98 9.71 -2.32 9.61
N PHE A 99 9.17 -3.51 9.43
CA PHE A 99 8.14 -4.04 10.29
C PHE A 99 8.45 -5.45 10.80
N LYS A 100 8.02 -5.71 12.04
CA LYS A 100 8.17 -7.01 12.70
C LYS A 100 6.86 -7.40 13.34
N VAL A 101 6.37 -8.58 12.99
CA VAL A 101 5.16 -9.18 13.55
C VAL A 101 5.56 -10.15 14.64
N HIS A 102 4.98 -10.00 15.83
CA HIS A 102 5.15 -10.92 16.94
C HIS A 102 3.79 -11.47 17.37
N GLU A 103 3.78 -12.70 17.83
CA GLU A 103 2.63 -13.26 18.53
C GLU A 103 2.56 -12.67 19.94
N SER A 104 1.40 -12.12 20.32
CA SER A 104 1.25 -11.42 21.61
C SER A 104 1.36 -12.38 22.80
N SER A 105 0.93 -13.65 22.65
CA SER A 105 0.93 -14.65 23.70
C SER A 105 2.32 -15.15 24.07
N SER A 106 3.18 -15.36 23.09
CA SER A 106 4.54 -15.92 23.26
C SER A 106 5.66 -14.89 23.15
N GLY A 107 5.38 -13.72 22.57
CA GLY A 107 6.39 -12.71 22.21
C GLY A 107 7.30 -13.12 21.06
N ASN A 108 7.08 -14.30 20.46
CA ASN A 108 7.91 -14.79 19.36
C ASN A 108 7.71 -13.97 18.10
N LYS A 109 8.83 -13.65 17.43
CA LYS A 109 8.79 -13.03 16.12
C LYS A 109 8.33 -14.06 15.08
N ILE A 110 7.22 -13.76 14.41
CA ILE A 110 6.65 -14.62 13.36
C ILE A 110 7.19 -14.24 12.00
N TYR A 111 7.22 -12.92 11.74
CA TYR A 111 7.61 -12.40 10.42
C TYR A 111 8.28 -11.04 10.53
N SER A 112 9.17 -10.72 9.62
CA SER A 112 9.75 -9.38 9.49
C SER A 112 10.16 -9.12 8.05
N ASP A 113 9.91 -7.90 7.57
CA ASP A 113 10.30 -7.46 6.23
C ASP A 113 10.29 -5.92 6.14
N ILE A 114 10.65 -5.39 4.99
CA ILE A 114 10.62 -3.97 4.67
C ILE A 114 9.65 -3.75 3.53
N SER A 115 8.77 -2.75 3.65
CA SER A 115 7.95 -2.25 2.56
C SER A 115 8.36 -0.82 2.19
N ARG A 116 8.16 -0.46 0.93
CA ARG A 116 8.47 0.87 0.40
C ARG A 116 7.34 1.36 -0.47
N GLY A 117 7.12 2.66 -0.43
CA GLY A 117 6.25 3.35 -1.34
C GLY A 117 6.88 4.66 -1.79
N PHE A 118 6.52 5.10 -2.98
CA PHE A 118 7.12 6.25 -3.63
C PHE A 118 6.04 7.18 -4.15
N SER A 119 6.37 8.47 -4.14
CA SER A 119 5.57 9.49 -4.80
C SER A 119 6.46 10.64 -5.23
N GLU A 120 5.90 11.56 -5.98
CA GLU A 120 6.63 12.71 -6.49
C GLU A 120 5.76 13.96 -6.38
N TYR A 121 6.38 15.11 -6.21
CA TYR A 121 5.68 16.38 -6.24
C TYR A 121 6.50 17.48 -6.92
N LEU A 122 5.80 18.44 -7.50
CA LEU A 122 6.39 19.64 -8.12
C LEU A 122 6.44 20.77 -7.10
N VAL A 123 7.56 21.50 -7.11
CA VAL A 123 7.68 22.77 -6.40
C VAL A 123 6.71 23.78 -7.04
N GLN A 124 5.92 24.44 -6.21
CA GLN A 124 4.93 25.42 -6.61
C GLN A 124 5.49 26.85 -6.46
N ALA A 125 4.79 27.84 -7.00
CA ALA A 125 5.16 29.24 -6.87
C ALA A 125 5.08 29.74 -5.41
N SER A 126 4.28 29.10 -4.58
CA SER A 126 4.11 29.39 -3.15
C SER A 126 4.68 28.25 -2.30
N GLU A 127 5.37 28.61 -1.22
CA GLU A 127 5.87 27.65 -0.23
C GLU A 127 4.73 26.86 0.45
N ILE A 128 3.62 27.54 0.74
CA ILE A 128 2.43 26.90 1.33
C ILE A 128 1.90 25.81 0.39
N GLN A 129 1.74 26.12 -0.89
CA GLN A 129 1.29 25.15 -1.88
C GLN A 129 2.29 24.00 -2.09
N THR A 130 3.59 24.30 -2.04
CA THR A 130 4.65 23.29 -2.10
C THR A 130 4.55 22.32 -0.91
N ASN A 131 4.34 22.84 0.30
CA ASN A 131 4.19 22.03 1.50
C ASN A 131 2.92 21.15 1.46
N GLU A 132 1.81 21.67 0.92
CA GLU A 132 0.61 20.85 0.70
C GLU A 132 0.86 19.72 -0.30
N LYS A 133 1.60 19.99 -1.39
CA LYS A 133 1.99 18.96 -2.36
C LYS A 133 2.93 17.92 -1.75
N TYR A 134 3.85 18.32 -0.89
CA TYR A 134 4.72 17.44 -0.14
C TYR A 134 3.92 16.50 0.78
N LYS A 135 2.96 17.02 1.55
CA LYS A 135 2.09 16.21 2.41
C LYS A 135 1.26 15.21 1.62
N GLN A 136 0.68 15.64 0.51
CA GLN A 136 -0.03 14.74 -0.40
C GLN A 136 0.89 13.63 -0.95
N ALA A 137 2.13 13.97 -1.30
CA ALA A 137 3.10 12.98 -1.77
C ALA A 137 3.51 11.99 -0.68
N ILE A 138 3.69 12.43 0.58
CA ILE A 138 3.91 11.54 1.72
C ILE A 138 2.73 10.57 1.88
N GLU A 139 1.49 11.08 1.86
CA GLU A 139 0.29 10.26 2.01
C GLU A 139 0.20 9.17 0.93
N ILE A 140 0.46 9.51 -0.33
CA ILE A 140 0.47 8.56 -1.44
C ILE A 140 1.57 7.50 -1.25
N ALA A 141 2.80 7.92 -0.93
CA ALA A 141 3.91 7.00 -0.69
C ALA A 141 3.65 6.09 0.53
N ALA A 142 3.09 6.63 1.60
CA ALA A 142 2.70 5.87 2.77
C ALA A 142 1.62 4.83 2.43
N HIS A 143 0.62 5.21 1.64
CA HIS A 143 -0.43 4.30 1.21
C HIS A 143 0.12 3.12 0.41
N GLU A 144 1.04 3.35 -0.53
CA GLU A 144 1.70 2.29 -1.29
C GLU A 144 2.53 1.38 -0.37
N ALA A 145 3.36 1.95 0.53
CA ALA A 145 4.17 1.19 1.48
C ALA A 145 3.31 0.31 2.39
N VAL A 146 2.19 0.85 2.91
CA VAL A 146 1.25 0.15 3.78
C VAL A 146 0.50 -0.95 3.04
N GLN A 147 0.10 -0.72 1.79
CA GLN A 147 -0.53 -1.73 0.96
C GLN A 147 0.40 -2.92 0.72
N MET A 148 1.66 -2.65 0.38
CA MET A 148 2.69 -3.70 0.21
C MET A 148 2.96 -4.45 1.51
N MET A 149 3.03 -3.75 2.65
CA MET A 149 3.18 -4.36 3.97
C MET A 149 2.00 -5.28 4.29
N SER A 150 0.78 -4.84 4.06
CA SER A 150 -0.45 -5.62 4.29
C SER A 150 -0.45 -6.92 3.47
N ILE A 151 -0.10 -6.85 2.19
CA ILE A 151 -0.01 -8.03 1.32
C ILE A 151 1.04 -9.02 1.85
N LYS A 152 2.23 -8.54 2.23
CA LYS A 152 3.30 -9.38 2.77
C LYS A 152 2.92 -10.05 4.09
N ILE A 153 2.27 -9.34 4.99
CA ILE A 153 1.78 -9.87 6.27
C ILE A 153 0.73 -10.96 6.01
N GLN A 154 -0.27 -10.67 5.18
CA GLN A 154 -1.34 -11.62 4.87
C GLN A 154 -0.80 -12.90 4.21
N SER A 155 0.10 -12.77 3.23
CA SER A 155 0.67 -13.93 2.53
C SER A 155 1.49 -14.85 3.44
N ASN A 156 2.16 -14.29 4.46
CA ASN A 156 3.02 -15.09 5.35
C ASN A 156 2.28 -15.63 6.58
N ILE A 157 1.33 -14.89 7.14
CA ILE A 157 0.60 -15.35 8.34
C ILE A 157 -0.50 -16.36 7.98
N LEU A 158 -1.24 -16.13 6.87
CA LEU A 158 -2.33 -17.02 6.46
C LEU A 158 -1.83 -18.33 5.82
N GLN A 159 -0.58 -18.39 5.34
CA GLN A 159 -0.01 -19.64 4.79
C GLN A 159 0.59 -20.54 5.87
N THR A 160 0.71 -20.08 7.10
CA THR A 160 1.34 -20.83 8.21
C THR A 160 0.30 -21.47 9.14
N GLN A 161 -0.99 -21.26 8.89
CA GLN A 161 -2.11 -21.92 9.56
C GLN A 161 -2.68 -23.06 8.69
#